data_0145df22fd6a4240838fc076c77a1f14
#
_entry.id   0145df22fd6a4240838fc076c77a1f14
#
_cell.length_a   1.000
_cell.length_b   1.000
_cell.length_c   1.000
_cell.angle_alpha   90.00
_cell.angle_beta   90.00
_cell.angle_gamma   90.00
#
_symmetry.space_group_name_H-M   'P 1'
#
loop_
_entity.id
_entity.type
_entity.pdbx_description
1 polymer ?
#
loop_
_entity_poly.entity_id
_entity_poly.type
_entity_poly.pdbx_seq_one_letter_code
_entity_poly.pdbx_strand_id
1 'polypeptide(L)'
;MRSKVPTTSALLLLAMLSAEAQPSPHDGLSNDLGNIYRVSSAKTFSISPENFTGEKGKGGMATSGVASKQSADLGQGWKVNPYVIVAPGATFTLAEISGAGAIQHIWMTPTGNWRLSIFRIYWDDETTPSVEVPVGDFFTVGWGKYARVSSLPICVNPGSAFNSYWPMPFRHKAKITMENLDHKPMAVYYQIDYALGDVPKDAAYFHAQFRRVNPLPYKQVFTIVDGIKGKGQYVGTYMAWGVHSNGWWGEGEIKFYLDGDREFPTINGTGTEDYFNGSYNFENQEKKQYEEFTSPYSGLVQVIKPDGLYQSQQRFGLYRWHITDPVRFDSDMRVTIQALGWRDNSTYLPLTDDISSVAYWYQLEPHAAFPKLPEKQLLEIN
;
A
#
# COMPACT_ATOMS: atom_id res chain seq x y z
N MET A 1 -82.77 25.17 -32.32
CA MET A 1 -82.36 24.45 -31.15
C MET A 1 -80.91 23.97 -31.37
N ARG A 2 -79.91 24.63 -30.81
CA ARG A 2 -78.50 24.20 -30.86
C ARG A 2 -78.04 23.81 -29.42
N SER A 3 -77.77 22.54 -29.23
CA SER A 3 -77.29 21.95 -27.99
C SER A 3 -75.86 22.35 -27.82
N LYS A 4 -75.52 22.93 -26.66
CA LYS A 4 -74.15 23.19 -26.20
C LYS A 4 -73.70 22.01 -25.35
N VAL A 5 -72.59 21.35 -25.72
CA VAL A 5 -71.88 20.36 -24.95
C VAL A 5 -70.81 21.11 -24.11
N PRO A 6 -70.68 20.91 -22.80
CA PRO A 6 -69.61 21.49 -22.05
C PRO A 6 -68.38 20.57 -22.10
N THR A 7 -67.26 21.10 -22.54
CA THR A 7 -65.95 20.48 -22.51
C THR A 7 -65.34 20.69 -21.10
N THR A 8 -65.25 19.62 -20.33
CA THR A 8 -64.60 19.61 -19.07
C THR A 8 -63.07 19.27 -19.25
N SER A 9 -62.22 20.26 -19.14
CA SER A 9 -60.77 20.08 -19.18
C SER A 9 -60.31 19.57 -17.83
N ALA A 10 -59.91 18.32 -17.74
CA ALA A 10 -59.24 17.75 -16.57
C ALA A 10 -57.76 18.13 -16.62
N LEU A 11 -57.31 18.99 -15.71
CA LEU A 11 -55.88 19.26 -15.44
C LEU A 11 -55.32 18.11 -14.61
N LEU A 12 -54.51 17.25 -15.23
CA LEU A 12 -53.69 16.30 -14.50
C LEU A 12 -52.49 17.06 -13.91
N LEU A 13 -52.49 17.30 -12.61
CA LEU A 13 -51.29 17.74 -11.86
C LEU A 13 -50.38 16.54 -11.67
N LEU A 14 -49.27 16.42 -12.46
CA LEU A 14 -48.18 15.52 -12.20
C LEU A 14 -47.37 16.08 -11.01
N ALA A 15 -47.60 15.58 -9.80
CA ALA A 15 -46.71 15.79 -8.67
C ALA A 15 -45.44 14.98 -8.93
N MET A 16 -44.37 15.62 -9.41
CA MET A 16 -43.02 15.06 -9.36
C MET A 16 -42.58 15.02 -7.88
N LEU A 17 -42.70 13.87 -7.26
CA LEU A 17 -42.01 13.55 -6.02
C LEU A 17 -40.51 13.48 -6.36
N SER A 18 -39.80 14.57 -6.15
CA SER A 18 -38.35 14.53 -6.01
C SER A 18 -38.03 13.69 -4.78
N ALA A 19 -37.74 12.41 -4.96
CA ALA A 19 -37.09 11.61 -3.93
C ALA A 19 -35.72 12.24 -3.68
N GLU A 20 -35.60 13.07 -2.68
CA GLU A 20 -34.31 13.44 -2.15
C GLU A 20 -33.64 12.14 -1.73
N ALA A 21 -32.56 11.78 -2.42
CA ALA A 21 -31.73 10.64 -2.04
C ALA A 21 -31.22 10.95 -0.61
N GLN A 22 -31.72 10.22 0.37
CA GLN A 22 -31.19 10.31 1.72
C GLN A 22 -29.69 9.99 1.66
N PRO A 23 -28.83 10.81 2.25
CA PRO A 23 -27.41 10.50 2.31
C PRO A 23 -27.25 9.11 2.92
N SER A 24 -26.47 8.25 2.27
CA SER A 24 -26.21 6.90 2.80
C SER A 24 -25.68 7.01 4.24
N PRO A 25 -26.11 6.13 5.14
CA PRO A 25 -25.60 6.13 6.51
C PRO A 25 -24.06 6.02 6.48
N HIS A 26 -23.38 6.71 7.40
CA HIS A 26 -21.95 6.55 7.57
C HIS A 26 -21.64 5.12 8.04
N ASP A 27 -20.87 4.37 7.27
CA ASP A 27 -20.56 2.96 7.53
C ASP A 27 -19.56 2.76 8.68
N GLY A 28 -18.70 3.75 8.97
CA GLY A 28 -17.67 3.69 10.02
C GLY A 28 -16.46 2.82 9.64
N LEU A 29 -16.35 2.38 8.39
CA LEU A 29 -15.26 1.52 7.93
C LEU A 29 -14.04 2.32 7.47
N SER A 30 -14.24 3.56 7.05
CA SER A 30 -13.18 4.52 6.72
C SER A 30 -13.49 5.86 7.37
N ASN A 31 -12.57 6.36 8.20
CA ASN A 31 -12.73 7.61 8.93
C ASN A 31 -11.62 8.59 8.61
N ASP A 32 -12.01 9.87 8.54
CA ASP A 32 -11.11 11.01 8.43
C ASP A 32 -11.61 12.17 9.30
N LEU A 33 -10.92 13.30 9.32
CA LEU A 33 -11.32 14.46 10.11
C LEU A 33 -12.66 15.05 9.67
N GLY A 34 -13.14 14.76 8.48
CA GLY A 34 -14.43 15.23 7.95
C GLY A 34 -15.63 14.40 8.42
N ASN A 35 -15.40 13.19 8.92
CA ASN A 35 -16.48 12.25 9.29
C ASN A 35 -16.34 11.58 10.67
N ILE A 36 -15.18 11.69 11.33
CA ILE A 36 -14.90 10.99 12.61
C ILE A 36 -15.90 11.30 13.73
N TYR A 37 -16.59 12.43 13.65
CA TYR A 37 -17.63 12.82 14.62
C TYR A 37 -18.98 12.10 14.40
N ARG A 38 -19.13 11.37 13.28
CA ARG A 38 -20.35 10.64 12.96
C ARG A 38 -20.28 9.25 13.58
N VAL A 39 -21.31 8.86 14.31
CA VAL A 39 -21.44 7.53 14.90
C VAL A 39 -22.06 6.57 13.89
N SER A 40 -21.48 5.37 13.77
CA SER A 40 -21.98 4.28 12.92
C SER A 40 -22.40 3.06 13.76
N SER A 41 -22.96 2.05 13.10
CA SER A 41 -23.27 0.74 13.70
C SER A 41 -22.07 -0.22 13.72
N ALA A 42 -20.95 0.13 13.09
CA ALA A 42 -19.76 -0.69 13.03
C ALA A 42 -19.21 -1.04 14.41
N LYS A 43 -18.65 -2.23 14.55
CA LYS A 43 -18.08 -2.76 15.80
C LYS A 43 -16.56 -2.84 15.68
N THR A 44 -15.85 -2.23 16.60
CA THR A 44 -14.38 -2.21 16.65
C THR A 44 -13.82 -3.48 17.31
N PHE A 45 -12.78 -4.01 16.71
CA PHE A 45 -12.01 -5.16 17.17
C PHE A 45 -10.53 -4.94 16.93
N SER A 46 -9.70 -5.77 17.59
CA SER A 46 -8.25 -5.75 17.40
C SER A 46 -7.69 -7.16 17.56
N ILE A 47 -6.79 -7.55 16.66
CA ILE A 47 -6.00 -8.78 16.78
C ILE A 47 -4.55 -8.41 17.11
N SER A 48 -4.00 -9.08 18.11
CA SER A 48 -2.59 -8.97 18.52
C SER A 48 -2.15 -10.28 19.17
N PRO A 49 -0.87 -10.49 19.49
CA PRO A 49 -0.44 -11.67 20.26
C PRO A 49 -1.08 -11.79 21.64
N GLU A 50 -1.60 -10.70 22.22
CA GLU A 50 -2.38 -10.73 23.48
C GLU A 50 -3.89 -11.03 23.26
N ASN A 51 -4.34 -11.12 21.98
CA ASN A 51 -5.70 -11.53 21.59
C ASN A 51 -5.71 -12.02 20.14
N PHE A 52 -5.31 -13.26 19.90
CA PHE A 52 -5.19 -13.83 18.54
C PHE A 52 -6.52 -13.94 17.77
N THR A 53 -7.64 -14.04 18.48
CA THR A 53 -8.97 -14.19 17.84
C THR A 53 -9.66 -12.85 17.62
N GLY A 54 -9.19 -11.79 18.25
CA GLY A 54 -9.88 -10.49 18.24
C GLY A 54 -11.21 -10.49 18.99
N GLU A 55 -11.58 -11.57 19.70
CA GLU A 55 -12.85 -11.68 20.42
C GLU A 55 -13.00 -10.60 21.48
N LYS A 56 -14.22 -10.07 21.58
CA LYS A 56 -14.58 -9.06 22.56
C LYS A 56 -14.33 -9.54 24.00
N GLY A 57 -13.57 -8.77 24.76
CA GLY A 57 -13.26 -9.06 26.17
C GLY A 57 -12.27 -10.19 26.38
N LYS A 58 -11.52 -10.62 25.35
CA LYS A 58 -10.52 -11.69 25.41
C LYS A 58 -9.07 -11.20 25.36
N GLY A 59 -8.84 -9.91 25.38
CA GLY A 59 -7.47 -9.35 25.46
C GLY A 59 -6.81 -9.58 26.80
N GLY A 60 -5.51 -9.85 26.82
CA GLY A 60 -4.71 -10.02 28.04
C GLY A 60 -5.04 -11.29 28.84
N MET A 61 -5.67 -12.29 28.24
CA MET A 61 -6.04 -13.53 28.95
C MET A 61 -4.92 -14.58 29.02
N ALA A 62 -3.80 -14.37 28.35
CA ALA A 62 -2.68 -15.27 28.35
C ALA A 62 -2.13 -15.46 29.80
N THR A 63 -1.90 -16.72 30.19
CA THR A 63 -1.27 -17.08 31.47
C THR A 63 0.18 -17.52 31.26
N SER A 64 0.56 -17.79 29.99
CA SER A 64 1.92 -18.14 29.59
C SER A 64 2.19 -17.58 28.19
N GLY A 65 3.44 -17.25 27.88
CA GLY A 65 3.87 -16.69 26.63
C GLY A 65 5.34 -16.29 26.65
N VAL A 66 5.77 -15.60 25.61
CA VAL A 66 7.17 -15.20 25.41
C VAL A 66 7.70 -14.25 26.50
N ALA A 67 6.83 -13.57 27.23
CA ALA A 67 7.18 -12.67 28.33
C ALA A 67 6.74 -13.20 29.72
N SER A 68 6.48 -14.51 29.86
CA SER A 68 6.07 -15.11 31.15
C SER A 68 7.06 -14.85 32.28
N LYS A 69 8.37 -14.85 31.99
CA LYS A 69 9.40 -14.52 32.98
C LYS A 69 9.31 -13.08 33.44
N GLN A 70 9.08 -12.14 32.51
CA GLN A 70 8.99 -10.72 32.80
C GLN A 70 7.72 -10.35 33.57
N SER A 71 6.64 -11.13 33.40
CA SER A 71 5.35 -10.92 34.04
C SER A 71 5.09 -11.85 35.23
N ALA A 72 6.10 -12.59 35.73
CA ALA A 72 5.93 -13.66 36.72
C ALA A 72 5.24 -13.19 38.01
N ASP A 73 5.52 -11.99 38.48
CA ASP A 73 4.98 -11.44 39.72
C ASP A 73 3.71 -10.60 39.50
N LEU A 74 3.24 -10.47 38.23
CA LEU A 74 2.11 -9.60 37.88
C LEU A 74 0.81 -10.37 37.61
N GLY A 75 0.93 -11.62 37.13
CA GLY A 75 -0.21 -12.51 36.88
C GLY A 75 -0.96 -12.22 35.56
N GLN A 76 -2.15 -12.81 35.44
CA GLN A 76 -3.01 -12.66 34.28
C GLN A 76 -3.55 -11.23 34.15
N GLY A 77 -3.74 -10.77 32.91
CA GLY A 77 -4.17 -9.41 32.61
C GLY A 77 -3.03 -8.42 32.38
N TRP A 78 -1.80 -8.85 32.65
CA TRP A 78 -0.59 -8.09 32.35
C TRP A 78 0.05 -8.59 31.03
N LYS A 79 1.11 -7.92 30.58
CA LYS A 79 1.82 -8.18 29.32
C LYS A 79 2.56 -9.53 29.34
N VAL A 80 1.91 -10.60 28.86
CA VAL A 80 2.42 -11.98 28.91
C VAL A 80 2.90 -12.47 27.53
N ASN A 81 2.20 -12.09 26.46
CA ASN A 81 2.48 -12.60 25.12
C ASN A 81 2.54 -11.48 24.05
N PRO A 82 3.50 -10.53 24.15
CA PRO A 82 3.50 -9.31 23.35
C PRO A 82 3.94 -9.47 21.89
N TYR A 83 4.50 -10.61 21.50
CA TYR A 83 4.99 -10.86 20.13
C TYR A 83 4.95 -12.36 19.80
N VAL A 84 5.12 -12.65 18.52
CA VAL A 84 5.27 -14.01 18.01
C VAL A 84 6.67 -14.20 17.43
N ILE A 85 7.15 -15.46 17.40
CA ILE A 85 8.36 -15.85 16.70
C ILE A 85 7.97 -16.59 15.43
N VAL A 86 8.42 -16.11 14.28
CA VAL A 86 8.28 -16.79 13.00
C VAL A 86 9.62 -17.48 12.68
N ALA A 87 9.60 -18.81 12.67
CA ALA A 87 10.80 -19.61 12.41
C ALA A 87 11.29 -19.43 10.96
N PRO A 88 12.56 -19.74 10.65
CA PRO A 88 13.07 -19.79 9.30
C PRO A 88 12.22 -20.66 8.36
N GLY A 89 11.88 -20.16 7.19
CA GLY A 89 11.06 -20.84 6.19
C GLY A 89 9.59 -21.05 6.57
N ALA A 90 9.13 -20.51 7.71
CA ALA A 90 7.76 -20.67 8.17
C ALA A 90 6.87 -19.48 7.76
N THR A 91 5.58 -19.78 7.59
CA THR A 91 4.53 -18.78 7.45
C THR A 91 3.68 -18.77 8.72
N PHE A 92 3.47 -17.59 9.30
CA PHE A 92 2.62 -17.38 10.46
C PHE A 92 1.38 -16.56 10.06
N THR A 93 0.19 -17.00 10.50
CA THR A 93 -1.04 -16.24 10.33
C THR A 93 -1.15 -15.18 11.43
N LEU A 94 -1.00 -13.90 11.05
CA LEU A 94 -1.11 -12.76 11.96
C LEU A 94 -2.56 -12.48 12.34
N ALA A 95 -3.47 -12.61 11.38
CA ALA A 95 -4.90 -12.41 11.59
C ALA A 95 -5.74 -13.28 10.66
N GLU A 96 -6.88 -13.75 11.18
CA GLU A 96 -7.94 -14.36 10.41
C GLU A 96 -9.27 -13.80 10.94
N ILE A 97 -9.94 -12.99 10.13
CA ILE A 97 -11.12 -12.20 10.50
C ILE A 97 -12.30 -12.71 9.71
N SER A 98 -13.40 -13.05 10.38
CA SER A 98 -14.65 -13.50 9.76
C SER A 98 -15.73 -12.43 9.89
N GLY A 99 -16.56 -12.27 8.85
CA GLY A 99 -17.61 -11.25 8.75
C GLY A 99 -17.25 -10.18 7.74
N ALA A 100 -18.18 -9.28 7.45
CA ALA A 100 -17.95 -8.12 6.60
C ALA A 100 -17.38 -6.96 7.42
N GLY A 101 -16.43 -6.21 6.84
CA GLY A 101 -15.81 -5.10 7.55
C GLY A 101 -14.64 -4.46 6.80
N ALA A 102 -13.78 -3.76 7.53
CA ALA A 102 -12.54 -3.21 7.00
C ALA A 102 -11.43 -3.23 8.04
N ILE A 103 -10.20 -3.56 7.61
CA ILE A 103 -9.00 -3.26 8.38
C ILE A 103 -8.77 -1.76 8.29
N GLN A 104 -8.55 -1.11 9.43
CA GLN A 104 -8.43 0.33 9.54
C GLN A 104 -7.01 0.77 9.90
N HIS A 105 -6.29 -0.10 10.64
CA HIS A 105 -4.92 0.18 11.04
C HIS A 105 -4.14 -1.12 11.20
N ILE A 106 -2.90 -1.12 10.73
CA ILE A 106 -1.92 -2.18 10.99
C ILE A 106 -0.69 -1.51 11.60
N TRP A 107 -0.38 -1.86 12.84
CA TRP A 107 0.89 -1.54 13.46
C TRP A 107 1.73 -2.79 13.57
N MET A 108 3.03 -2.70 13.27
CA MET A 108 3.98 -3.76 13.55
C MET A 108 5.41 -3.26 13.70
N THR A 109 6.21 -4.04 14.43
CA THR A 109 7.67 -3.88 14.48
C THR A 109 8.32 -5.25 14.35
N PRO A 110 8.59 -5.70 13.10
CA PRO A 110 9.27 -6.96 12.84
C PRO A 110 10.78 -6.80 13.00
N THR A 111 11.41 -7.78 13.64
CA THR A 111 12.86 -7.95 13.61
C THR A 111 13.30 -8.71 12.36
N GLY A 112 14.61 -8.90 12.16
CA GLY A 112 15.13 -9.70 11.06
C GLY A 112 15.29 -8.94 9.74
N ASN A 113 15.27 -9.68 8.64
CA ASN A 113 15.46 -9.13 7.29
C ASN A 113 14.12 -8.79 6.65
N TRP A 114 13.79 -7.52 6.58
CA TRP A 114 12.49 -7.05 6.07
C TRP A 114 12.26 -7.34 4.58
N ARG A 115 13.32 -7.45 3.78
CA ARG A 115 13.21 -7.84 2.36
C ARG A 115 12.93 -9.34 2.19
N LEU A 116 13.34 -10.16 3.15
CA LEU A 116 13.08 -11.61 3.17
C LEU A 116 11.86 -11.99 4.02
N SER A 117 11.09 -11.01 4.48
CA SER A 117 9.85 -11.20 5.25
C SER A 117 8.66 -10.82 4.38
N ILE A 118 7.92 -11.81 3.89
CA ILE A 118 6.85 -11.60 2.91
C ILE A 118 5.52 -11.43 3.62
N PHE A 119 4.93 -10.26 3.44
CA PHE A 119 3.63 -9.88 3.97
C PHE A 119 2.56 -10.14 2.91
N ARG A 120 1.52 -10.95 3.27
CA ARG A 120 0.41 -11.26 2.37
C ARG A 120 -0.92 -11.00 3.03
N ILE A 121 -1.88 -10.55 2.22
CA ILE A 121 -3.29 -10.42 2.60
C ILE A 121 -4.13 -11.11 1.54
N TYR A 122 -5.16 -11.83 2.01
CA TYR A 122 -6.14 -12.55 1.19
C TYR A 122 -7.53 -12.10 1.59
N TRP A 123 -8.39 -11.83 0.61
CA TRP A 123 -9.77 -11.43 0.81
C TRP A 123 -10.73 -12.57 0.49
N ASP A 124 -11.80 -12.69 1.28
CA ASP A 124 -13.00 -13.48 0.99
C ASP A 124 -12.74 -14.93 0.52
N ASP A 125 -11.83 -15.63 1.23
CA ASP A 125 -11.42 -17.03 0.97
C ASP A 125 -10.66 -17.25 -0.35
N GLU A 126 -10.15 -16.19 -1.00
CA GLU A 126 -9.29 -16.36 -2.16
C GLU A 126 -8.00 -17.09 -1.82
N THR A 127 -7.54 -17.92 -2.75
CA THR A 127 -6.31 -18.70 -2.61
C THR A 127 -5.06 -17.95 -3.10
N THR A 128 -5.25 -16.94 -3.95
CA THR A 128 -4.21 -16.03 -4.41
C THR A 128 -4.20 -14.76 -3.56
N PRO A 129 -3.03 -14.24 -3.16
CA PRO A 129 -2.99 -13.04 -2.34
C PRO A 129 -3.33 -11.79 -3.16
N SER A 130 -4.09 -10.88 -2.56
CA SER A 130 -4.32 -9.53 -3.08
C SER A 130 -3.22 -8.55 -2.66
N VAL A 131 -2.47 -8.88 -1.61
CA VAL A 131 -1.23 -8.20 -1.21
C VAL A 131 -0.13 -9.24 -1.11
N GLU A 132 0.98 -9.04 -1.85
CA GLU A 132 2.16 -9.89 -1.76
C GLU A 132 3.42 -9.03 -1.92
N VAL A 133 4.04 -8.68 -0.80
CA VAL A 133 5.11 -7.67 -0.75
C VAL A 133 6.10 -8.01 0.38
N PRO A 134 7.42 -7.83 0.19
CA PRO A 134 8.35 -7.77 1.31
C PRO A 134 7.94 -6.67 2.30
N VAL A 135 7.95 -6.97 3.59
CA VAL A 135 7.39 -6.07 4.60
C VAL A 135 8.04 -4.69 4.61
N GLY A 136 9.35 -4.61 4.39
CA GLY A 136 10.04 -3.32 4.30
C GLY A 136 9.57 -2.47 3.13
N ASP A 137 9.31 -3.10 1.99
CA ASP A 137 8.83 -2.42 0.78
C ASP A 137 7.38 -1.96 0.95
N PHE A 138 6.52 -2.76 1.60
CA PHE A 138 5.15 -2.34 1.91
C PHE A 138 5.12 -1.08 2.78
N PHE A 139 6.08 -0.93 3.69
CA PHE A 139 6.19 0.23 4.57
C PHE A 139 7.23 1.26 4.10
N THR A 140 7.58 1.27 2.81
CA THR A 140 8.43 2.29 2.16
C THR A 140 9.89 2.36 2.64
N VAL A 141 10.41 1.27 3.22
CA VAL A 141 11.81 1.12 3.67
C VAL A 141 12.46 -0.14 3.07
N GLY A 142 12.26 -0.34 1.78
CA GLY A 142 12.65 -1.55 1.04
C GLY A 142 14.15 -1.86 1.05
N TRP A 143 15.02 -0.89 1.35
CA TRP A 143 16.47 -1.12 1.52
C TRP A 143 16.85 -1.77 2.87
N GLY A 144 15.85 -2.18 3.67
CA GLY A 144 16.09 -2.85 4.95
C GLY A 144 16.75 -1.97 6.02
N LYS A 145 16.72 -0.65 5.84
CA LYS A 145 17.21 0.35 6.77
C LYS A 145 16.07 1.26 7.20
N TYR A 146 16.09 1.64 8.47
CA TYR A 146 15.15 2.61 8.99
C TYR A 146 15.23 3.94 8.24
N ALA A 147 14.07 4.49 7.90
CA ALA A 147 13.87 5.87 7.53
C ALA A 147 12.59 6.38 8.20
N ARG A 148 12.56 7.65 8.53
CA ARG A 148 11.34 8.29 9.04
C ARG A 148 10.39 8.56 7.88
N VAL A 149 9.18 8.02 7.98
CA VAL A 149 8.11 8.27 7.01
C VAL A 149 6.92 8.88 7.74
N SER A 150 6.43 10.01 7.23
CA SER A 150 5.26 10.71 7.79
C SER A 150 4.31 11.06 6.67
N SER A 151 3.52 10.08 6.24
CA SER A 151 2.51 10.25 5.19
C SER A 151 1.12 9.87 5.69
N LEU A 152 0.08 10.13 4.90
CA LEU A 152 -1.28 9.79 5.31
C LEU A 152 -1.48 8.28 5.48
N PRO A 153 -1.16 7.42 4.47
CA PRO A 153 -1.48 6.01 4.58
C PRO A 153 -0.38 5.17 5.21
N ILE A 154 0.88 5.64 5.22
CA ILE A 154 2.03 4.90 5.75
C ILE A 154 2.86 5.81 6.63
N CYS A 155 3.14 5.34 7.85
CA CYS A 155 4.10 5.98 8.74
C CYS A 155 5.15 4.98 9.23
N VAL A 156 6.41 5.41 9.28
CA VAL A 156 7.49 4.66 9.92
C VAL A 156 8.08 5.56 11.00
N ASN A 157 7.81 5.18 12.25
CA ASN A 157 8.20 5.94 13.42
C ASN A 157 9.54 5.42 14.01
N PRO A 158 10.21 6.18 14.89
CA PRO A 158 11.46 5.76 15.51
C PRO A 158 11.39 4.34 16.12
N GLY A 159 12.48 3.57 15.92
CA GLY A 159 12.53 2.17 16.31
C GLY A 159 11.89 1.22 15.28
N SER A 160 11.64 1.70 14.05
CA SER A 160 11.03 0.93 12.97
C SER A 160 9.62 0.44 13.30
N ALA A 161 8.82 1.32 13.90
CA ALA A 161 7.40 1.09 14.10
C ALA A 161 6.65 1.39 12.79
N PHE A 162 6.25 0.34 12.12
CA PHE A 162 5.53 0.36 10.84
C PHE A 162 4.04 0.56 11.07
N ASN A 163 3.43 1.49 10.37
CA ASN A 163 2.01 1.79 10.45
C ASN A 163 1.40 1.90 9.06
N SER A 164 0.26 1.26 8.86
CA SER A 164 -0.58 1.40 7.67
C SER A 164 -1.97 1.86 8.08
N TYR A 165 -2.46 2.89 7.44
CA TYR A 165 -3.81 3.47 7.60
C TYR A 165 -4.63 3.33 6.30
N TRP A 166 -4.19 2.52 5.35
CA TRP A 166 -5.00 2.18 4.19
C TRP A 166 -6.30 1.52 4.66
N PRO A 167 -7.49 2.03 4.33
CA PRO A 167 -8.74 1.32 4.59
C PRO A 167 -8.82 0.08 3.70
N MET A 168 -9.02 -1.10 4.28
CA MET A 168 -9.02 -2.36 3.53
C MET A 168 -10.34 -3.10 3.74
N PRO A 169 -11.38 -2.81 2.95
CA PRO A 169 -12.69 -3.47 3.08
C PRO A 169 -12.64 -4.92 2.59
N PHE A 170 -13.47 -5.79 3.23
CA PHE A 170 -13.69 -7.19 2.85
C PHE A 170 -15.14 -7.58 3.18
N ARG A 171 -15.73 -8.54 2.43
CA ARG A 171 -17.15 -8.87 2.55
C ARG A 171 -17.45 -10.11 3.40
N HIS A 172 -16.51 -11.04 3.50
CA HIS A 172 -16.69 -12.28 4.23
C HIS A 172 -15.53 -12.61 5.14
N LYS A 173 -14.31 -12.35 4.69
CA LYS A 173 -13.11 -12.77 5.41
C LYS A 173 -11.89 -11.96 5.03
N ALA A 174 -11.00 -11.74 6.01
CA ALA A 174 -9.65 -11.25 5.77
C ALA A 174 -8.64 -12.17 6.44
N LYS A 175 -7.58 -12.56 5.70
CA LYS A 175 -6.47 -13.33 6.24
C LYS A 175 -5.16 -12.62 5.98
N ILE A 176 -4.34 -12.45 7.01
CA ILE A 176 -3.04 -11.80 6.94
C ILE A 176 -1.97 -12.77 7.40
N THR A 177 -0.90 -12.92 6.61
CA THR A 177 0.22 -13.80 6.92
C THR A 177 1.56 -13.09 6.81
N MET A 178 2.55 -13.60 7.54
CA MET A 178 3.96 -13.25 7.44
C MET A 178 4.77 -14.51 7.20
N GLU A 179 5.51 -14.56 6.10
CA GLU A 179 6.46 -15.63 5.78
C GLU A 179 7.89 -15.14 6.02
N ASN A 180 8.68 -15.94 6.70
CA ASN A 180 10.09 -15.67 6.96
C ASN A 180 10.98 -16.50 6.02
N LEU A 181 11.49 -15.91 4.96
CA LEU A 181 12.43 -16.56 4.02
C LEU A 181 13.88 -16.54 4.52
N ASP A 182 14.18 -15.81 5.61
CA ASP A 182 15.52 -15.76 6.17
C ASP A 182 15.90 -17.08 6.87
N HIS A 183 17.19 -17.27 7.13
CA HIS A 183 17.74 -18.40 7.87
C HIS A 183 17.71 -18.20 9.41
N LYS A 184 17.30 -17.02 9.88
CA LYS A 184 17.15 -16.69 11.30
C LYS A 184 15.69 -16.51 11.66
N PRO A 185 15.29 -16.83 12.90
CA PRO A 185 13.93 -16.52 13.37
C PRO A 185 13.73 -15.01 13.45
N MET A 186 12.49 -14.57 13.25
CA MET A 186 12.10 -13.17 13.43
C MET A 186 11.03 -13.06 14.52
N ALA A 187 11.13 -12.03 15.36
CA ALA A 187 10.08 -11.63 16.27
C ALA A 187 9.18 -10.59 15.59
N VAL A 188 7.87 -10.73 15.73
CA VAL A 188 6.88 -9.79 15.20
C VAL A 188 5.98 -9.33 16.34
N TYR A 189 6.13 -8.09 16.73
CA TYR A 189 5.15 -7.37 17.54
C TYR A 189 4.14 -6.77 16.58
N TYR A 190 2.84 -6.93 16.81
CA TYR A 190 1.85 -6.39 15.90
C TYR A 190 0.50 -6.15 16.56
N GLN A 191 -0.26 -5.25 15.97
CA GLN A 191 -1.67 -5.02 16.26
C GLN A 191 -2.38 -4.68 14.96
N ILE A 192 -3.54 -5.33 14.72
CA ILE A 192 -4.38 -5.14 13.55
C ILE A 192 -5.74 -4.71 14.04
N ASP A 193 -6.08 -3.44 13.81
CA ASP A 193 -7.34 -2.86 14.23
C ASP A 193 -8.32 -2.86 13.06
N TYR A 194 -9.53 -3.35 13.28
CA TYR A 194 -10.55 -3.48 12.27
C TYR A 194 -11.95 -3.20 12.81
N ALA A 195 -12.86 -2.87 11.90
CA ALA A 195 -14.27 -2.74 12.20
C ALA A 195 -15.08 -3.75 11.40
N LEU A 196 -16.10 -4.37 12.03
CA LEU A 196 -17.11 -5.18 11.36
C LEU A 196 -18.38 -4.36 11.20
N GLY A 197 -18.96 -4.38 10.01
CA GLY A 197 -20.14 -3.64 9.63
C GLY A 197 -20.50 -3.85 8.16
N ASP A 198 -21.55 -3.19 7.70
CA ASP A 198 -22.01 -3.30 6.32
C ASP A 198 -21.02 -2.62 5.37
N VAL A 199 -20.45 -3.41 4.45
CA VAL A 199 -19.52 -2.92 3.43
C VAL A 199 -20.31 -2.41 2.22
N PRO A 200 -20.09 -1.16 1.78
CA PRO A 200 -20.74 -0.61 0.58
C PRO A 200 -20.50 -1.50 -0.64
N LYS A 201 -21.52 -1.63 -1.50
CA LYS A 201 -21.43 -2.51 -2.69
C LYS A 201 -20.35 -2.07 -3.68
N ASP A 202 -20.06 -0.79 -3.73
CA ASP A 202 -19.03 -0.15 -4.56
C ASP A 202 -17.65 -0.09 -3.89
N ALA A 203 -17.52 -0.55 -2.65
CA ALA A 203 -16.22 -0.65 -2.00
C ALA A 203 -15.35 -1.69 -2.70
N ALA A 204 -14.18 -1.26 -3.16
CA ALA A 204 -13.20 -2.10 -3.82
C ALA A 204 -12.18 -2.66 -2.82
N TYR A 205 -11.59 -3.80 -3.13
CA TYR A 205 -10.59 -4.44 -2.30
C TYR A 205 -9.21 -3.81 -2.51
N PHE A 206 -8.43 -3.75 -1.45
CA PHE A 206 -7.08 -3.21 -1.48
C PHE A 206 -6.09 -4.25 -2.02
N HIS A 207 -5.19 -3.80 -2.88
CA HIS A 207 -4.14 -4.62 -3.49
C HIS A 207 -2.77 -3.97 -3.36
N ALA A 208 -1.73 -4.78 -3.23
CA ALA A 208 -0.35 -4.32 -3.32
C ALA A 208 0.54 -5.41 -3.93
N GLN A 209 1.33 -5.03 -4.94
CA GLN A 209 2.20 -5.95 -5.68
C GLN A 209 3.63 -5.45 -5.72
N PHE A 210 4.56 -6.33 -5.37
CA PHE A 210 6.00 -6.08 -5.47
C PHE A 210 6.56 -6.54 -6.81
N ARG A 211 7.50 -5.76 -7.36
CA ARG A 211 8.35 -6.16 -8.49
C ARG A 211 9.78 -5.70 -8.27
N ARG A 212 10.76 -6.46 -8.79
CA ARG A 212 12.18 -6.08 -8.82
C ARG A 212 12.84 -6.60 -10.09
N VAL A 213 13.71 -5.78 -10.64
CA VAL A 213 14.64 -6.15 -11.72
C VAL A 213 16.02 -5.60 -11.37
N ASN A 214 17.05 -6.45 -11.36
CA ASN A 214 18.43 -6.08 -11.05
C ASN A 214 19.41 -6.96 -11.83
N PRO A 215 20.18 -6.41 -12.79
CA PRO A 215 20.03 -5.06 -13.36
C PRO A 215 18.83 -4.98 -14.33
N LEU A 216 18.28 -3.80 -14.49
CA LEU A 216 17.31 -3.54 -15.55
C LEU A 216 18.02 -3.71 -16.91
N PRO A 217 17.53 -4.54 -17.85
CA PRO A 217 18.18 -4.70 -19.14
C PRO A 217 18.24 -3.38 -19.94
N TYR A 218 19.35 -3.15 -20.63
CA TYR A 218 19.60 -1.92 -21.40
C TYR A 218 18.46 -1.59 -22.36
N LYS A 219 17.97 -0.36 -22.31
CA LYS A 219 16.84 0.18 -23.08
C LYS A 219 15.47 -0.48 -22.77
N GLN A 220 15.36 -1.26 -21.70
CA GLN A 220 14.06 -1.72 -21.23
C GLN A 220 13.45 -0.72 -20.25
N VAL A 221 12.13 -0.67 -20.21
CA VAL A 221 11.41 0.07 -19.18
C VAL A 221 11.15 -0.84 -17.99
N PHE A 222 11.15 -0.28 -16.76
CA PHE A 222 10.76 -1.02 -15.59
C PHE A 222 9.24 -1.08 -15.51
N THR A 223 8.69 -2.28 -15.32
CA THR A 223 7.25 -2.50 -15.13
C THR A 223 6.92 -2.42 -13.64
N ILE A 224 6.18 -1.40 -13.23
CA ILE A 224 5.70 -1.23 -11.84
C ILE A 224 4.56 -2.23 -11.58
N VAL A 225 3.58 -2.28 -12.48
CA VAL A 225 2.48 -3.25 -12.46
C VAL A 225 1.98 -3.50 -13.87
N ASP A 226 1.53 -4.72 -14.15
CA ASP A 226 0.94 -5.12 -15.42
C ASP A 226 0.00 -6.30 -15.23
N GLY A 227 -0.93 -6.48 -16.18
CA GLY A 227 -1.89 -7.58 -16.18
C GLY A 227 -3.11 -7.34 -15.28
N ILE A 228 -3.28 -6.14 -14.75
CA ILE A 228 -4.48 -5.79 -13.99
C ILE A 228 -5.68 -5.79 -14.93
N LYS A 229 -6.74 -6.51 -14.54
CA LYS A 229 -8.00 -6.62 -15.27
C LYS A 229 -9.16 -6.34 -14.34
N GLY A 230 -10.16 -5.59 -14.81
CA GLY A 230 -11.32 -5.18 -14.05
C GLY A 230 -11.36 -3.68 -13.81
N LYS A 231 -12.25 -3.24 -12.93
CA LYS A 231 -12.46 -1.83 -12.59
C LYS A 231 -11.81 -1.48 -11.25
N GLY A 232 -11.11 -0.35 -11.21
CA GLY A 232 -10.44 0.08 -9.99
C GLY A 232 -9.81 1.46 -10.07
N GLN A 233 -8.91 1.71 -9.11
CA GLN A 233 -8.13 2.96 -9.04
C GLN A 233 -6.76 2.70 -8.42
N TYR A 234 -5.72 3.16 -9.10
CA TYR A 234 -4.36 3.17 -8.60
C TYR A 234 -4.18 4.29 -7.59
N VAL A 235 -3.61 3.97 -6.43
CA VAL A 235 -3.52 4.92 -5.32
C VAL A 235 -2.10 5.16 -4.83
N GLY A 236 -1.10 4.47 -5.38
CA GLY A 236 0.27 4.81 -4.99
C GLY A 236 1.37 3.92 -5.54
N THR A 237 2.57 4.46 -5.46
CA THR A 237 3.84 3.80 -5.77
C THR A 237 4.80 3.99 -4.61
N TYR A 238 5.43 2.92 -4.15
CA TYR A 238 6.73 2.98 -3.49
C TYR A 238 7.79 2.48 -4.47
N MET A 239 8.98 3.09 -4.44
CA MET A 239 10.11 2.69 -5.28
C MET A 239 11.40 2.72 -4.49
N ALA A 240 12.16 1.64 -4.59
CA ALA A 240 13.54 1.54 -4.14
C ALA A 240 14.44 1.46 -5.38
N TRP A 241 15.28 2.47 -5.57
CA TRP A 241 16.14 2.64 -6.74
C TRP A 241 17.61 2.67 -6.35
N GLY A 242 18.39 1.70 -6.80
CA GLY A 242 19.83 1.61 -6.60
C GLY A 242 20.55 1.90 -7.90
N VAL A 243 21.30 2.99 -7.96
CA VAL A 243 22.00 3.43 -9.19
C VAL A 243 23.32 2.70 -9.38
N HIS A 244 23.61 2.25 -10.60
CA HIS A 244 24.85 1.56 -10.94
C HIS A 244 25.89 2.47 -11.61
N SER A 245 25.48 3.62 -12.13
CA SER A 245 26.37 4.59 -12.78
C SER A 245 26.44 5.92 -12.04
N ASN A 246 27.48 6.71 -12.34
CA ASN A 246 27.54 8.10 -11.91
C ASN A 246 26.58 8.95 -12.76
N GLY A 247 26.24 10.12 -12.25
CA GLY A 247 25.37 11.09 -12.90
C GLY A 247 23.93 11.05 -12.38
N TRP A 248 23.11 11.97 -12.88
CA TRP A 248 21.70 12.00 -12.56
C TRP A 248 20.95 10.82 -13.20
N TRP A 249 20.03 10.21 -12.48
CA TRP A 249 19.36 8.96 -12.81
C TRP A 249 17.85 9.07 -13.07
N GLY A 250 17.27 10.23 -12.77
CA GLY A 250 15.82 10.39 -12.62
C GLY A 250 15.11 11.12 -13.76
N GLU A 251 15.63 11.08 -15.00
CA GLU A 251 14.97 11.67 -16.19
C GLU A 251 13.80 10.83 -16.73
N GLY A 252 13.65 9.61 -16.23
CA GLY A 252 12.71 8.65 -16.80
C GLY A 252 11.26 8.96 -16.47
N GLU A 253 10.38 8.87 -17.48
CA GLU A 253 8.95 9.13 -17.35
C GLU A 253 8.18 7.92 -16.82
N ILE A 254 7.27 8.14 -15.88
CA ILE A 254 6.23 7.16 -15.55
C ILE A 254 5.10 7.22 -16.57
N LYS A 255 4.50 6.06 -16.88
CA LYS A 255 3.44 5.94 -17.88
C LYS A 255 2.32 5.04 -17.36
N PHE A 256 1.08 5.53 -17.42
CA PHE A 256 -0.12 4.75 -17.12
C PHE A 256 -0.87 4.45 -18.41
N TYR A 257 -0.99 3.17 -18.71
CA TYR A 257 -1.76 2.61 -19.80
C TYR A 257 -3.09 2.11 -19.23
N LEU A 258 -4.19 2.69 -19.66
CA LEU A 258 -5.52 2.46 -19.11
C LEU A 258 -6.46 1.99 -20.21
N ASP A 259 -7.40 1.11 -19.85
CA ASP A 259 -8.60 0.80 -20.63
C ASP A 259 -8.35 0.46 -22.11
N GLY A 260 -7.38 -0.41 -22.34
CA GLY A 260 -7.02 -0.87 -23.67
C GLY A 260 -5.89 -0.12 -24.36
N ASP A 261 -5.28 0.85 -23.69
CA ASP A 261 -4.05 1.50 -24.19
C ASP A 261 -2.95 0.47 -24.45
N ARG A 262 -2.30 0.54 -25.62
CA ARG A 262 -1.27 -0.43 -26.01
C ARG A 262 0.08 0.22 -26.25
N GLU A 263 0.16 1.08 -27.24
CA GLU A 263 1.41 1.73 -27.68
C GLU A 263 1.68 3.01 -26.90
N PHE A 264 0.68 3.82 -26.71
CA PHE A 264 0.78 5.10 -26.01
C PHE A 264 -0.07 5.12 -24.72
N PRO A 265 0.42 5.74 -23.64
CA PRO A 265 -0.31 5.81 -22.36
C PRO A 265 -1.35 6.92 -22.36
N THR A 266 -2.39 6.77 -21.55
CA THR A 266 -3.32 7.86 -21.21
C THR A 266 -2.62 8.93 -20.36
N ILE A 267 -1.73 8.52 -19.42
CA ILE A 267 -0.98 9.46 -18.58
C ILE A 267 0.51 9.24 -18.81
N ASN A 268 1.24 10.32 -19.12
CA ASN A 268 2.68 10.35 -19.28
C ASN A 268 3.28 11.41 -18.37
N GLY A 269 4.24 11.03 -17.52
CA GLY A 269 5.00 11.95 -16.68
C GLY A 269 6.09 12.68 -17.46
N THR A 270 6.90 13.47 -16.77
CA THR A 270 7.99 14.29 -17.32
C THR A 270 9.36 13.90 -16.78
N GLY A 271 9.41 13.26 -15.60
CA GLY A 271 10.63 12.79 -14.95
C GLY A 271 10.31 11.96 -13.73
N THR A 272 11.28 11.22 -13.24
CA THR A 272 11.12 10.40 -12.01
C THR A 272 10.93 11.30 -10.79
N GLU A 273 11.77 12.33 -10.64
CA GLU A 273 11.63 13.29 -9.54
C GLU A 273 10.30 14.04 -9.57
N ASP A 274 9.82 14.42 -10.77
CA ASP A 274 8.55 15.11 -10.96
C ASP A 274 7.38 14.22 -10.49
N TYR A 275 7.44 12.93 -10.86
CA TYR A 275 6.44 11.97 -10.40
C TYR A 275 6.38 11.88 -8.88
N PHE A 276 7.51 11.87 -8.20
CA PHE A 276 7.57 11.85 -6.74
C PHE A 276 7.45 13.25 -6.10
N ASN A 277 6.97 14.25 -6.87
CA ASN A 277 6.70 15.63 -6.47
C ASN A 277 7.95 16.40 -6.00
N GLY A 278 9.11 16.02 -6.52
CA GLY A 278 10.34 16.78 -6.42
C GLY A 278 10.56 17.62 -7.65
N SER A 279 11.73 18.22 -7.74
CA SER A 279 12.20 18.94 -8.90
C SER A 279 13.73 19.12 -8.82
N TYR A 280 14.35 19.42 -9.97
CA TYR A 280 15.78 19.74 -10.02
C TYR A 280 16.62 18.72 -9.25
N ASN A 281 16.42 17.41 -9.56
CA ASN A 281 17.21 16.29 -9.06
C ASN A 281 17.11 16.05 -7.53
N PHE A 282 16.09 16.59 -6.83
CA PHE A 282 15.99 16.63 -5.36
C PHE A 282 17.22 17.30 -4.69
N GLU A 283 17.90 18.19 -5.40
CA GLU A 283 19.16 18.75 -4.96
C GLU A 283 18.97 20.02 -4.11
N ASN A 284 19.59 20.04 -2.94
CA ASN A 284 19.83 21.28 -2.25
C ASN A 284 21.05 21.97 -2.88
N GLN A 285 20.81 23.02 -3.65
CA GLN A 285 21.83 23.73 -4.44
C GLN A 285 22.94 24.37 -3.60
N GLU A 286 22.63 24.80 -2.38
CA GLU A 286 23.58 25.43 -1.46
C GLU A 286 24.52 24.39 -0.84
N LYS A 287 23.94 23.27 -0.38
CA LYS A 287 24.67 22.19 0.33
C LYS A 287 25.31 21.18 -0.62
N LYS A 288 24.99 21.22 -1.92
CA LYS A 288 25.44 20.24 -2.92
C LYS A 288 25.20 18.78 -2.50
N GLN A 289 23.99 18.50 -2.02
CA GLN A 289 23.54 17.19 -1.59
C GLN A 289 22.06 17.00 -1.90
N TYR A 290 21.62 15.74 -1.96
CA TYR A 290 20.18 15.44 -2.01
C TYR A 290 19.50 15.85 -0.71
N GLU A 291 18.23 16.28 -0.80
CA GLU A 291 17.44 16.64 0.36
C GLU A 291 16.28 15.64 0.56
N GLU A 292 16.40 14.84 1.63
CA GLU A 292 15.32 13.92 2.02
C GLU A 292 14.12 14.72 2.52
N PHE A 293 12.93 14.26 2.17
CA PHE A 293 11.68 14.82 2.66
C PHE A 293 10.61 13.76 2.80
N THR A 294 9.62 14.03 3.64
CA THR A 294 8.41 13.24 3.79
C THR A 294 7.22 14.17 3.94
N SER A 295 6.16 13.94 3.19
CA SER A 295 4.94 14.74 3.16
C SER A 295 3.71 13.82 3.14
N PRO A 296 2.49 14.35 3.32
CA PRO A 296 1.27 13.53 3.28
C PRO A 296 1.13 12.64 2.05
N TYR A 297 1.63 13.06 0.89
CA TYR A 297 1.39 12.41 -0.40
C TYR A 297 2.64 11.91 -1.13
N SER A 298 3.83 12.38 -0.76
CA SER A 298 5.07 12.02 -1.45
C SER A 298 6.29 12.17 -0.55
N GLY A 299 7.39 11.54 -0.93
CA GLY A 299 8.65 11.68 -0.24
C GLY A 299 9.82 11.01 -0.94
N LEU A 300 11.01 11.57 -0.69
CA LEU A 300 12.31 10.94 -0.85
C LEU A 300 12.80 10.64 0.58
N VAL A 301 12.57 9.43 1.05
CA VAL A 301 12.76 9.07 2.47
C VAL A 301 14.08 8.40 2.77
N GLN A 302 14.80 7.98 1.73
CA GLN A 302 16.12 7.38 1.87
C GLN A 302 17.05 7.87 0.77
N VAL A 303 18.21 8.37 1.16
CA VAL A 303 19.41 8.55 0.33
C VAL A 303 20.55 7.83 1.04
N ILE A 304 20.91 6.66 0.54
CA ILE A 304 21.87 5.78 1.16
C ILE A 304 23.18 5.86 0.40
N LYS A 305 24.30 5.93 1.17
CA LYS A 305 25.69 6.05 0.71
C LYS A 305 26.02 5.33 -0.60
N PRO A 306 27.01 5.85 -1.36
CA PRO A 306 28.00 6.86 -0.95
C PRO A 306 27.42 8.27 -0.84
N ASP A 307 28.08 9.13 -0.04
CA ASP A 307 27.69 10.53 0.14
C ASP A 307 27.97 11.38 -1.12
N GLY A 308 27.35 12.53 -1.21
CA GLY A 308 27.48 13.47 -2.32
C GLY A 308 26.39 13.29 -3.37
N LEU A 309 26.48 14.06 -4.44
CA LEU A 309 25.57 13.99 -5.59
C LEU A 309 26.10 13.05 -6.66
N TYR A 310 25.18 12.38 -7.37
CA TYR A 310 25.47 11.67 -8.63
C TYR A 310 26.48 10.54 -8.53
N GLN A 311 26.59 9.91 -7.36
CA GLN A 311 27.52 8.81 -7.14
C GLN A 311 26.86 7.46 -7.48
N SER A 312 27.59 6.60 -8.20
CA SER A 312 27.19 5.22 -8.38
C SER A 312 27.02 4.50 -7.02
N GLN A 313 26.18 3.47 -6.96
CA GLN A 313 25.84 2.70 -5.78
C GLN A 313 25.02 3.44 -4.72
N GLN A 314 24.62 4.68 -4.97
CA GLN A 314 23.60 5.33 -4.14
C GLN A 314 22.25 4.60 -4.26
N ARG A 315 21.49 4.59 -3.17
CA ARG A 315 20.18 3.96 -3.09
C ARG A 315 19.15 4.95 -2.61
N PHE A 316 18.04 4.99 -3.30
CA PHE A 316 16.95 5.93 -3.06
C PHE A 316 15.68 5.19 -2.69
N GLY A 317 14.94 5.70 -1.69
CA GLY A 317 13.59 5.24 -1.35
C GLY A 317 12.60 6.37 -1.55
N LEU A 318 11.59 6.16 -2.42
CA LEU A 318 10.64 7.18 -2.82
C LEU A 318 9.21 6.65 -2.72
N TYR A 319 8.26 7.53 -2.37
CA TYR A 319 6.84 7.17 -2.45
C TYR A 319 6.01 8.31 -3.03
N ARG A 320 4.92 7.95 -3.70
CA ARG A 320 3.82 8.83 -4.08
C ARG A 320 2.47 8.17 -3.82
N TRP A 321 1.57 8.90 -3.18
CA TRP A 321 0.19 8.50 -2.94
C TRP A 321 -0.78 9.35 -3.74
N HIS A 322 -1.60 8.69 -4.56
CA HIS A 322 -2.67 9.29 -5.36
C HIS A 322 -4.00 9.25 -4.58
N ILE A 323 -4.07 9.94 -3.44
CA ILE A 323 -5.26 9.96 -2.57
C ILE A 323 -6.28 10.96 -3.09
N THR A 324 -5.83 12.16 -3.49
CA THR A 324 -6.68 13.20 -4.03
C THR A 324 -6.82 13.12 -5.56
N ASP A 325 -5.91 12.43 -6.22
CA ASP A 325 -5.79 12.25 -7.66
C ASP A 325 -5.67 10.78 -8.08
N PRO A 326 -6.57 9.86 -7.61
CA PRO A 326 -6.46 8.45 -7.96
C PRO A 326 -6.58 8.23 -9.46
N VAL A 327 -5.72 7.35 -10.00
CA VAL A 327 -5.73 7.01 -11.43
C VAL A 327 -6.74 5.89 -11.64
N ARG A 328 -7.88 6.24 -12.23
CA ARG A 328 -9.02 5.32 -12.42
C ARG A 328 -8.89 4.53 -13.70
N PHE A 329 -9.36 3.29 -13.67
CA PHE A 329 -9.46 2.41 -14.84
C PHE A 329 -10.77 1.60 -14.76
N ASP A 330 -11.36 1.32 -15.91
CA ASP A 330 -12.64 0.60 -16.01
C ASP A 330 -12.45 -0.86 -16.48
N SER A 331 -11.36 -1.19 -17.14
CA SER A 331 -11.15 -2.52 -17.70
C SER A 331 -9.76 -3.11 -17.50
N ASP A 332 -8.72 -2.32 -17.61
CA ASP A 332 -7.34 -2.78 -17.40
C ASP A 332 -6.37 -1.63 -17.10
N MET A 333 -5.23 -2.01 -16.51
CA MET A 333 -4.17 -1.07 -16.18
C MET A 333 -2.80 -1.73 -16.30
N ARG A 334 -1.84 -0.96 -16.83
CA ARG A 334 -0.39 -1.21 -16.79
C ARG A 334 0.34 0.07 -16.44
N VAL A 335 1.35 -0.02 -15.57
CA VAL A 335 2.17 1.14 -15.17
C VAL A 335 3.65 0.79 -15.38
N THR A 336 4.38 1.67 -16.05
CA THR A 336 5.81 1.52 -16.31
C THR A 336 6.57 2.80 -15.97
N ILE A 337 7.88 2.70 -15.76
CA ILE A 337 8.77 3.85 -15.63
C ILE A 337 10.04 3.61 -16.42
N GLN A 338 10.55 4.64 -17.09
CA GLN A 338 11.82 4.60 -17.80
C GLN A 338 12.97 4.78 -16.81
N ALA A 339 14.13 4.22 -17.09
CA ALA A 339 15.37 4.45 -16.36
C ALA A 339 16.33 5.23 -17.27
N LEU A 340 16.40 6.55 -17.05
CA LEU A 340 17.15 7.47 -17.88
C LEU A 340 18.00 8.40 -17.04
N GLY A 341 19.21 8.65 -17.52
CA GLY A 341 20.13 9.68 -17.07
C GLY A 341 20.68 10.48 -18.26
N TRP A 342 21.85 11.09 -18.10
CA TRP A 342 22.48 11.93 -19.10
C TRP A 342 23.83 11.38 -19.57
N ARG A 343 24.12 11.57 -20.85
CA ARG A 343 25.46 11.45 -21.44
C ARG A 343 26.15 12.81 -21.47
N ASP A 344 27.46 12.81 -21.58
CA ASP A 344 28.26 14.03 -21.69
C ASP A 344 27.89 14.94 -22.88
N ASN A 345 27.32 14.36 -23.94
CA ASN A 345 26.86 15.09 -25.12
C ASN A 345 25.42 15.60 -25.02
N SER A 346 24.84 15.65 -23.82
CA SER A 346 23.47 16.11 -23.56
C SER A 346 22.38 15.28 -24.23
N THR A 347 22.62 13.97 -24.43
CA THR A 347 21.60 13.01 -24.85
C THR A 347 21.25 12.08 -23.69
N TYR A 348 20.04 11.52 -23.69
CA TYR A 348 19.61 10.60 -22.63
C TYR A 348 20.44 9.30 -22.65
N LEU A 349 20.75 8.82 -21.45
CA LEU A 349 21.43 7.56 -21.20
C LEU A 349 20.42 6.55 -20.61
N PRO A 350 20.06 5.48 -21.34
CA PRO A 350 19.34 4.38 -20.72
C PRO A 350 20.17 3.71 -19.63
N LEU A 351 19.61 3.59 -18.43
CA LEU A 351 20.28 3.04 -17.26
C LEU A 351 19.95 1.57 -17.05
N THR A 352 20.84 0.87 -16.35
CA THR A 352 20.72 -0.57 -16.03
C THR A 352 20.76 -0.79 -14.52
N ASP A 353 19.93 -0.06 -13.81
CA ASP A 353 19.92 0.05 -12.35
C ASP A 353 19.19 -1.12 -11.65
N ASP A 354 19.36 -1.23 -10.33
CA ASP A 354 18.57 -2.08 -9.45
C ASP A 354 17.29 -1.37 -9.04
N ILE A 355 16.16 -1.79 -9.61
CA ILE A 355 14.87 -1.14 -9.38
C ILE A 355 13.88 -2.13 -8.77
N SER A 356 13.29 -1.76 -7.64
CA SER A 356 12.13 -2.44 -7.09
C SER A 356 11.01 -1.47 -6.75
N SER A 357 9.77 -1.95 -6.81
CA SER A 357 8.58 -1.13 -6.53
C SER A 357 7.47 -1.91 -5.85
N VAL A 358 6.60 -1.18 -5.19
CA VAL A 358 5.28 -1.64 -4.80
C VAL A 358 4.24 -0.74 -5.45
N ALA A 359 3.33 -1.36 -6.20
CA ALA A 359 2.12 -0.72 -6.69
C ALA A 359 1.00 -0.91 -5.68
N TYR A 360 0.22 0.12 -5.40
CA TYR A 360 -0.94 0.09 -4.52
C TYR A 360 -2.18 0.52 -5.28
N TRP A 361 -3.27 -0.29 -5.21
CA TRP A 361 -4.52 0.05 -5.89
C TRP A 361 -5.73 -0.58 -5.18
N TYR A 362 -6.91 -0.09 -5.52
CA TYR A 362 -8.18 -0.71 -5.18
C TYR A 362 -8.83 -1.26 -6.45
N GLN A 363 -9.42 -2.45 -6.36
CA GLN A 363 -10.05 -3.12 -7.49
C GLN A 363 -11.27 -3.92 -7.04
N LEU A 364 -12.29 -3.99 -7.89
CA LEU A 364 -13.38 -4.94 -7.72
C LEU A 364 -12.89 -6.35 -8.08
N GLU A 365 -13.25 -7.32 -7.26
CA GLU A 365 -12.91 -8.73 -7.52
C GLU A 365 -13.79 -9.34 -8.64
N PRO A 366 -13.30 -10.38 -9.35
CA PRO A 366 -12.03 -11.09 -9.10
C PRO A 366 -10.82 -10.37 -9.73
N HIS A 367 -9.65 -10.54 -9.10
CA HIS A 367 -8.40 -10.05 -9.67
C HIS A 367 -7.62 -11.15 -10.43
N ALA A 368 -6.72 -10.74 -11.33
CA ALA A 368 -5.79 -11.66 -11.98
C ALA A 368 -4.67 -12.07 -11.01
N ALA A 369 -4.26 -13.35 -11.05
CA ALA A 369 -3.15 -13.82 -10.23
C ALA A 369 -1.88 -12.99 -10.46
N PHE A 370 -1.19 -12.65 -9.39
CA PHE A 370 0.08 -11.93 -9.47
C PHE A 370 1.19 -12.78 -10.12
N PRO A 371 2.17 -12.18 -10.79
CA PRO A 371 3.38 -12.88 -11.14
C PRO A 371 4.06 -13.38 -9.87
N LYS A 372 4.73 -14.53 -9.95
CA LYS A 372 5.48 -15.06 -8.81
C LYS A 372 6.50 -14.04 -8.32
N LEU A 373 6.64 -13.94 -7.00
CA LEU A 373 7.74 -13.19 -6.39
C LEU A 373 9.08 -13.70 -6.93
N PRO A 374 10.09 -12.82 -7.05
CA PRO A 374 11.45 -13.25 -7.31
C PRO A 374 11.91 -14.32 -6.30
N GLU A 375 12.76 -15.25 -6.74
CA GLU A 375 13.39 -16.18 -5.81
C GLU A 375 14.18 -15.46 -4.73
N LYS A 376 14.37 -16.12 -3.59
CA LYS A 376 15.03 -15.53 -2.40
C LYS A 376 16.31 -14.78 -2.74
N GLN A 377 17.19 -15.36 -3.57
CA GLN A 377 18.47 -14.75 -3.95
C GLN A 377 18.28 -13.44 -4.72
N LEU A 378 17.19 -13.32 -5.48
CA LEU A 378 16.86 -12.10 -6.22
C LEU A 378 16.11 -11.06 -5.35
N LEU A 379 15.71 -11.42 -4.14
CA LEU A 379 15.19 -10.48 -3.15
C LEU A 379 16.32 -9.86 -2.31
N GLU A 380 17.46 -10.52 -2.17
CA GLU A 380 18.57 -10.06 -1.32
C GLU A 380 19.09 -8.69 -1.76
N ILE A 381 19.42 -7.86 -0.76
CA ILE A 381 20.03 -6.54 -0.94
C ILE A 381 21.54 -6.72 -0.69
N ASN A 382 22.33 -6.61 -1.75
CA ASN A 382 23.80 -6.72 -1.69
C ASN A 382 24.46 -5.35 -1.56
#